data_a2bfe3b1142b3d14caacf7dc5eebb7af
#
_entry.id   a2bfe3b1142b3d14caacf7dc5eebb7af
#
_cell.length_a   1.000
_cell.length_b   1.000
_cell.length_c   1.000
_cell.angle_alpha   90.00
_cell.angle_beta   90.00
_cell.angle_gamma   90.00
#
_symmetry.space_group_name_H-M   'P 1'
#
loop_
_entity.id
_entity.type
_entity.pdbx_description
1 polymer ?
#
loop_
_entity_poly.entity_id
_entity_poly.type
_entity_poly.pdbx_seq_one_letter_code
_entity_poly.pdbx_strand_id
1 'polypeptide(L)'
;MRSYRRLLGTGLVALVCLCASAWAHEEKLAVGEVEVINLQRNLLVVNELQTGTTIRLTIDTNTEVVLCRKGMPVSAVQMGQTVRVKYLEKKAGGQEALSILILQGGVGQ
;
A
#
# COMPACT_ATOMS: atom_id res chain seq x y z
N MET A 1 -40.44 -13.59 -24.40
CA MET A 1 -40.78 -14.15 -23.11
C MET A 1 -39.59 -14.77 -22.42
N ARG A 2 -38.98 -15.69 -23.07
CA ARG A 2 -37.89 -16.43 -22.48
C ARG A 2 -36.68 -15.56 -22.18
N SER A 3 -36.47 -14.53 -22.98
CA SER A 3 -35.30 -13.68 -22.85
C SER A 3 -35.30 -12.89 -21.56
N TYR A 4 -36.44 -12.49 -21.05
CA TYR A 4 -36.44 -11.68 -19.82
C TYR A 4 -36.00 -12.46 -18.62
N ARG A 5 -36.22 -13.76 -18.62
CA ARG A 5 -35.75 -14.58 -17.51
C ARG A 5 -34.22 -14.64 -17.46
N ARG A 6 -33.60 -14.75 -18.61
CA ARG A 6 -32.16 -14.77 -18.68
C ARG A 6 -31.55 -13.45 -18.25
N LEU A 7 -32.21 -12.37 -18.63
CA LEU A 7 -31.73 -11.05 -18.22
C LEU A 7 -31.76 -10.86 -16.72
N LEU A 8 -32.79 -11.36 -16.08
CA LEU A 8 -32.89 -11.24 -14.62
C LEU A 8 -31.78 -12.00 -13.93
N GLY A 9 -31.47 -13.19 -14.38
CA GLY A 9 -30.40 -13.97 -13.79
C GLY A 9 -29.05 -13.29 -13.96
N THR A 10 -28.80 -12.74 -15.11
CA THR A 10 -27.56 -12.05 -15.38
C THR A 10 -27.38 -10.83 -14.46
N GLY A 11 -28.47 -10.08 -14.29
CA GLY A 11 -28.41 -8.91 -13.43
C GLY A 11 -28.08 -9.23 -11.99
N LEU A 12 -28.64 -10.30 -11.47
CA LEU A 12 -28.37 -10.70 -10.09
C LEU A 12 -26.91 -11.08 -9.89
N VAL A 13 -26.33 -11.81 -10.81
CA VAL A 13 -24.93 -12.21 -10.71
C VAL A 13 -24.03 -10.99 -10.68
N ALA A 14 -24.32 -10.02 -11.54
CA ALA A 14 -23.51 -8.82 -11.62
C ALA A 14 -23.55 -8.03 -10.29
N LEU A 15 -24.73 -7.96 -9.68
CA LEU A 15 -24.84 -7.26 -8.39
C LEU A 15 -24.02 -7.90 -7.31
N VAL A 16 -24.02 -9.22 -7.25
CA VAL A 16 -23.24 -9.93 -6.24
C VAL A 16 -21.75 -9.61 -6.39
N CYS A 17 -21.24 -9.60 -7.61
CA CYS A 17 -19.85 -9.29 -7.85
C CYS A 17 -19.49 -7.88 -7.40
N LEU A 18 -20.36 -6.91 -7.67
CA LEU A 18 -20.11 -5.54 -7.27
C LEU A 18 -20.07 -5.40 -5.75
N CYS A 19 -20.95 -6.07 -5.06
CA CYS A 19 -20.96 -6.04 -3.60
C CYS A 19 -19.68 -6.60 -3.03
N ALA A 20 -19.20 -7.71 -3.58
CA ALA A 20 -17.96 -8.30 -3.11
C ALA A 20 -16.78 -7.34 -3.29
N SER A 21 -16.74 -6.62 -4.40
CA SER A 21 -15.67 -5.67 -4.66
C SER A 21 -15.68 -4.52 -3.65
N ALA A 22 -16.84 -4.10 -3.21
CA ALA A 22 -16.96 -2.99 -2.28
C ALA A 22 -16.38 -3.26 -0.91
N TRP A 23 -16.16 -4.52 -0.56
CA TRP A 23 -15.62 -4.89 0.74
C TRP A 23 -14.11 -4.88 0.79
N ALA A 24 -13.46 -4.89 -0.37
CA ALA A 24 -12.00 -4.97 -0.42
C ALA A 24 -11.37 -3.66 0.03
N HIS A 25 -10.25 -3.76 0.74
CA HIS A 25 -9.43 -2.60 1.02
C HIS A 25 -8.76 -2.15 -0.27
N GLU A 26 -8.54 -0.87 -0.39
CA GLU A 26 -7.93 -0.32 -1.58
C GLU A 26 -6.42 -0.33 -1.45
N GLU A 27 -5.75 -0.95 -2.41
CA GLU A 27 -4.29 -0.93 -2.48
C GLU A 27 -3.84 0.30 -3.25
N LYS A 28 -2.82 0.96 -2.71
CA LYS A 28 -2.27 2.16 -3.34
C LYS A 28 -0.76 2.06 -3.42
N LEU A 29 -0.21 2.84 -4.32
CA LEU A 29 1.24 2.94 -4.50
C LEU A 29 1.67 4.37 -4.28
N ALA A 30 2.80 4.55 -3.61
CA ALA A 30 3.39 5.86 -3.45
C ALA A 30 4.90 5.75 -3.64
N VAL A 31 5.46 6.76 -4.31
CA VAL A 31 6.91 6.88 -4.45
C VAL A 31 7.31 8.14 -3.72
N GLY A 32 8.23 8.01 -2.79
CA GLY A 32 8.62 9.16 -2.00
C GLY A 32 9.90 8.94 -1.22
N GLU A 33 10.21 9.92 -0.41
CA GLU A 33 11.40 9.91 0.43
C GLU A 33 11.00 9.61 1.86
N VAL A 34 11.76 8.75 2.52
CA VAL A 34 11.50 8.41 3.93
C VAL A 34 11.87 9.59 4.81
N GLU A 35 10.89 10.16 5.48
CA GLU A 35 11.11 11.26 6.42
C GLU A 35 11.35 10.76 7.82
N VAL A 36 10.59 9.75 8.24
CA VAL A 36 10.69 9.20 9.58
C VAL A 36 10.54 7.68 9.50
N ILE A 37 11.38 6.99 10.21
CA ILE A 37 11.23 5.55 10.43
C ILE A 37 11.40 5.32 11.93
N ASN A 38 10.39 4.75 12.57
CA ASN A 38 10.42 4.47 14.00
C ASN A 38 9.90 3.06 14.22
N LEU A 39 10.82 2.14 14.40
CA LEU A 39 10.47 0.72 14.53
C LEU A 39 9.77 0.43 15.85
N GLN A 40 10.04 1.19 16.88
CA GLN A 40 9.41 0.98 18.18
C GLN A 40 7.92 1.32 18.13
N ARG A 41 7.56 2.29 17.32
CA ARG A 41 6.17 2.70 17.14
C ARG A 41 5.53 2.13 15.89
N ASN A 42 6.27 1.32 15.14
CA ASN A 42 5.81 0.74 13.89
C ASN A 42 5.33 1.81 12.91
N LEU A 43 6.09 2.88 12.82
CA LEU A 43 5.71 4.06 12.04
C LEU A 43 6.70 4.33 10.93
N LEU A 44 6.16 4.55 9.74
CA LEU A 44 6.92 5.01 8.58
C LEU A 44 6.23 6.25 8.03
N VAL A 45 6.97 7.32 7.83
CA VAL A 45 6.45 8.54 7.23
C VAL A 45 7.21 8.79 5.93
N VAL A 46 6.45 8.92 4.85
CA VAL A 46 7.00 9.10 3.52
C VAL A 46 6.46 10.40 2.93
N ASN A 47 7.35 11.19 2.35
CA ASN A 47 6.96 12.39 1.63
C ASN A 47 6.85 12.04 0.15
N GLU A 48 5.63 12.02 -0.36
CA GLU A 48 5.38 11.64 -1.73
C GLU A 48 5.95 12.67 -2.70
N LEU A 49 6.74 12.21 -3.67
CA LEU A 49 7.46 13.11 -4.55
C LEU A 49 6.57 13.90 -5.49
N GLN A 50 5.50 13.29 -5.98
CA GLN A 50 4.64 13.95 -6.96
C GLN A 50 3.80 15.06 -6.37
N THR A 51 3.27 14.84 -5.17
CA THR A 51 2.32 15.75 -4.56
C THR A 51 2.90 16.53 -3.39
N GLY A 52 4.03 16.08 -2.85
CA GLY A 52 4.57 16.65 -1.63
C GLY A 52 3.78 16.28 -0.39
N THR A 53 2.82 15.39 -0.53
CA THR A 53 1.97 14.98 0.58
C THR A 53 2.72 14.01 1.50
N THR A 54 2.55 14.22 2.79
CA THR A 54 3.12 13.32 3.79
C THR A 54 2.16 12.17 4.04
N ILE A 55 2.67 10.95 3.95
CA ILE A 55 1.89 9.75 4.17
C ILE A 55 2.43 9.02 5.40
N ARG A 56 1.55 8.75 6.36
CA ARG A 56 1.92 8.02 7.56
C ARG A 56 1.43 6.59 7.43
N LEU A 57 2.35 5.65 7.61
CA LEU A 57 2.08 4.24 7.37
C LEU A 57 2.45 3.42 8.60
N THR A 58 1.65 2.40 8.87
CA THR A 58 1.99 1.41 9.88
C THR A 58 2.82 0.32 9.23
N ILE A 59 3.90 -0.07 9.89
CA ILE A 59 4.75 -1.18 9.44
C ILE A 59 4.79 -2.23 10.53
N ASP A 60 5.07 -3.47 10.13
CA ASP A 60 5.21 -4.56 11.09
C ASP A 60 6.16 -5.61 10.53
N THR A 61 6.29 -6.73 11.23
CA THR A 61 7.21 -7.78 10.80
C THR A 61 6.78 -8.44 9.50
N ASN A 62 5.53 -8.26 9.09
CA ASN A 62 5.03 -8.82 7.83
C ASN A 62 5.22 -7.87 6.66
N THR A 63 5.65 -6.65 6.92
CA THR A 63 5.94 -5.69 5.84
C THR A 63 7.15 -6.18 5.07
N GLU A 64 6.99 -6.38 3.76
CA GLU A 64 8.06 -6.86 2.92
C GLU A 64 8.95 -5.71 2.50
N VAL A 65 10.27 -5.88 2.63
CA VAL A 65 11.24 -4.87 2.20
C VAL A 65 12.17 -5.51 1.20
N VAL A 66 12.36 -4.86 0.06
CA VAL A 66 13.20 -5.37 -1.02
C VAL A 66 14.22 -4.31 -1.43
N LEU A 67 15.45 -4.73 -1.55
CA LEU A 67 16.54 -3.90 -2.05
C LEU A 67 17.32 -4.72 -3.08
N CYS A 68 17.38 -4.25 -4.32
CA CYS A 68 18.11 -4.93 -5.39
C CYS A 68 17.65 -6.39 -5.51
N ARG A 69 16.35 -6.62 -5.53
CA ARG A 69 15.74 -7.95 -5.67
C ARG A 69 15.99 -8.88 -4.49
N LYS A 70 16.46 -8.33 -3.38
CA LYS A 70 16.79 -9.12 -2.21
C LYS A 70 15.89 -8.71 -1.06
N GLY A 71 15.30 -9.69 -0.39
CA GLY A 71 14.48 -9.42 0.79
C GLY A 71 15.35 -8.92 1.92
N MET A 72 14.89 -7.86 2.58
CA MET A 72 15.62 -7.21 3.66
C MET A 72 14.73 -7.10 4.88
N PRO A 73 15.31 -6.97 6.06
CA PRO A 73 14.50 -6.68 7.25
C PRO A 73 13.99 -5.24 7.22
N VAL A 74 12.94 -4.98 7.97
CA VAL A 74 12.37 -3.63 8.05
C VAL A 74 13.42 -2.62 8.53
N SER A 75 14.36 -3.06 9.33
CA SER A 75 15.43 -2.18 9.81
C SER A 75 16.35 -1.65 8.72
N ALA A 76 16.25 -2.21 7.51
CA ALA A 76 17.02 -1.69 6.38
C ALA A 76 16.46 -0.38 5.83
N VAL A 77 15.24 -0.03 6.20
CA VAL A 77 14.64 1.24 5.77
C VAL A 77 15.23 2.36 6.60
N GLN A 78 15.73 3.39 5.94
CA GLN A 78 16.40 4.50 6.61
C GLN A 78 15.89 5.83 6.08
N MET A 79 16.02 6.86 6.92
CA MET A 79 15.64 8.20 6.52
C MET A 79 16.46 8.67 5.32
N GLY A 80 15.82 9.41 4.45
CA GLY A 80 16.46 9.94 3.26
C GLY A 80 16.44 9.01 2.06
N GLN A 81 16.06 7.75 2.24
CA GLN A 81 15.95 6.82 1.11
C GLN A 81 14.75 7.15 0.26
N THR A 82 14.86 6.90 -1.05
CA THR A 82 13.72 6.95 -1.95
C THR A 82 13.14 5.55 -2.03
N VAL A 83 11.85 5.44 -1.76
CA VAL A 83 11.18 4.15 -1.69
C VAL A 83 9.90 4.17 -2.51
N ARG A 84 9.49 3.00 -2.92
CA ARG A 84 8.16 2.79 -3.51
C ARG A 84 7.40 1.89 -2.56
N VAL A 85 6.28 2.37 -2.05
CA VAL A 85 5.52 1.67 -1.04
C VAL A 85 4.18 1.26 -1.61
N LYS A 86 3.85 -0.01 -1.43
CA LYS A 86 2.52 -0.51 -1.69
C LYS A 86 1.81 -0.61 -0.35
N TYR A 87 0.67 0.05 -0.22
CA TYR A 87 -0.02 0.10 1.06
C TYR A 87 -1.51 -0.05 0.91
N LEU A 88 -2.14 -0.44 2.01
CA LEU A 88 -3.59 -0.54 2.10
C LEU A 88 -4.14 0.66 2.83
N GLU A 89 -5.15 1.28 2.24
CA GLU A 89 -5.89 2.34 2.89
C GLU A 89 -7.14 1.72 3.51
N LYS A 90 -7.25 1.76 4.83
CA LYS A 90 -8.35 1.15 5.54
C LYS A 90 -9.50 2.11 5.69
N LYS A 91 -10.71 1.62 5.54
CA LYS A 91 -11.91 2.45 5.66
C LYS A 91 -12.06 3.05 7.04
N ALA A 92 -11.63 2.34 8.06
CA ALA A 92 -11.70 2.80 9.43
C ALA A 92 -10.65 3.86 9.75
N GLY A 93 -9.85 4.22 8.78
CA GLY A 93 -8.73 5.12 8.98
C GLY A 93 -7.45 4.34 9.15
N GLY A 94 -6.33 5.00 8.87
CA GLY A 94 -5.04 4.37 8.93
C GLY A 94 -4.62 3.75 7.62
N GLN A 95 -3.33 3.64 7.45
CA GLN A 95 -2.72 3.09 6.24
C GLN A 95 -1.63 2.12 6.66
N GLU A 96 -1.62 0.97 6.02
CA GLU A 96 -0.69 -0.11 6.39
C GLU A 96 0.22 -0.42 5.22
N ALA A 97 1.52 -0.37 5.44
CA ALA A 97 2.50 -0.70 4.40
C ALA A 97 2.55 -2.20 4.20
N LEU A 98 2.39 -2.63 2.97
CA LEU A 98 2.48 -4.04 2.60
C LEU A 98 3.88 -4.38 2.13
N SER A 99 4.44 -3.55 1.28
CA SER A 99 5.75 -3.81 0.73
C SER A 99 6.47 -2.49 0.44
N ILE A 100 7.77 -2.49 0.70
CA ILE A 100 8.62 -1.32 0.52
C ILE A 100 9.75 -1.73 -0.40
N LEU A 101 9.84 -1.08 -1.55
CA LEU A 101 10.95 -1.28 -2.46
C LEU A 101 11.89 -0.10 -2.33
N ILE A 102 13.11 -0.35 -1.88
CA ILE A 102 14.12 0.69 -1.75
C ILE A 102 14.71 0.94 -3.12
N LEU A 103 14.49 2.14 -3.64
CA LEU A 103 14.93 2.50 -4.99
C LEU A 103 16.29 3.13 -4.97
N GLN A 104 16.60 3.88 -3.92
CA GLN A 104 17.83 4.62 -3.84
C GLN A 104 18.21 4.76 -2.38
N GLY A 105 19.48 4.57 -2.08
CA GLY A 105 19.96 4.71 -0.74
C GLY A 105 19.81 6.12 -0.22
N GLY A 106 19.78 6.24 1.08
CA GLY A 106 19.61 7.53 1.72
C GLY A 106 20.91 8.29 1.86
N VAL A 107 21.05 8.92 3.00
CA VAL A 107 22.23 9.72 3.30
C VAL A 107 23.46 8.87 3.15
N GLY A 108 24.47 9.41 2.49
CA GLY A 108 25.71 8.70 2.27
C GLY A 108 25.90 8.22 0.85
N GLN A 109 24.93 8.45 0.04
CA GLN A 109 25.02 8.08 -1.37
C GLN A 109 25.95 8.99 -2.15
#